data_681c348555ee0addd1398387a94bd64b
#
_entry.id   681c348555ee0addd1398387a94bd64b
#
_cell.length_a   1.000
_cell.length_b   1.000
_cell.length_c   1.000
_cell.angle_alpha   90.00
_cell.angle_beta   90.00
_cell.angle_gamma   90.00
#
_symmetry.space_group_name_H-M   'P 1'
#
loop_
_entity.id
_entity.type
_entity.pdbx_description
1 polymer ?
#
loop_
_entity_poly.entity_id
_entity_poly.type
_entity_poly.pdbx_seq_one_letter_code
_entity_poly.pdbx_strand_id
1 'polypeptide(L)'
;FNLENQEIKNNFETIRDIQLSESGEIISILNTQNYLYLLNKNSADNKLISKNAVVAYFSPDSKKIAFLNTDQELIIYPLSPNPNNDWQSQKSVFRLETIDPEQISWHKNSEYLFIKYPSDLYLLETSNLPPINLQIIDSGNDKYSYSAQENSIYLLKNQNLYKLIFD
;
A
#
# COMPACT_ATOMS: atom_id res chain seq x y z
N PHE A 1 27.91 -13.23 11.12
CA PHE A 1 27.10 -12.68 10.01
C PHE A 1 28.07 -12.30 8.88
N ASN A 2 28.02 -13.00 7.74
CA ASN A 2 28.66 -12.53 6.52
C ASN A 2 27.68 -11.64 5.80
N LEU A 3 27.94 -10.34 5.77
CA LEU A 3 27.19 -9.39 4.93
C LEU A 3 27.86 -9.41 3.55
N GLU A 4 27.22 -10.02 2.58
CA GLU A 4 27.59 -9.88 1.18
C GLU A 4 26.95 -8.61 0.63
N ASN A 5 27.79 -7.62 0.28
CA ASN A 5 27.33 -6.41 -0.40
C ASN A 5 27.16 -6.73 -1.89
N GLN A 6 25.93 -6.87 -2.35
CA GLN A 6 25.61 -6.95 -3.77
C GLN A 6 25.12 -5.59 -4.25
N GLU A 7 25.90 -4.94 -5.12
CA GLU A 7 25.52 -3.66 -5.72
C GLU A 7 24.43 -3.89 -6.79
N ILE A 8 23.29 -3.28 -6.62
CA ILE A 8 22.23 -3.22 -7.65
C ILE A 8 22.51 -1.99 -8.51
N LYS A 9 23.12 -2.21 -9.70
CA LYS A 9 23.45 -1.13 -10.64
C LYS A 9 22.19 -0.64 -11.38
N ASN A 10 21.49 0.32 -10.81
CA ASN A 10 20.40 1.03 -11.46
C ASN A 10 20.52 2.53 -11.14
N ASN A 11 20.40 3.37 -12.15
CA ASN A 11 20.36 4.83 -11.96
C ASN A 11 18.94 5.25 -11.52
N PHE A 12 18.58 4.87 -10.30
CA PHE A 12 17.47 5.53 -9.63
C PHE A 12 18.00 6.89 -9.17
N GLU A 13 17.44 7.97 -9.62
CA GLU A 13 17.75 9.30 -9.08
C GLU A 13 17.64 9.30 -7.54
N THR A 14 17.64 10.41 -6.87
CA THR A 14 17.58 10.43 -5.41
C THR A 14 16.40 9.61 -4.88
N ILE A 15 16.70 8.53 -4.15
CA ILE A 15 15.71 7.63 -3.58
C ILE A 15 15.09 8.30 -2.35
N ARG A 16 13.75 8.26 -2.25
CA ARG A 16 12.97 8.76 -1.12
C ARG A 16 12.54 7.64 -0.19
N ASP A 17 12.11 6.51 -0.74
CA ASP A 17 11.63 5.36 0.03
C ASP A 17 11.98 4.03 -0.66
N ILE A 18 12.25 3.01 0.15
CA ILE A 18 12.49 1.63 -0.30
C ILE A 18 11.70 0.71 0.61
N GLN A 19 10.95 -0.21 0.00
CA GLN A 19 10.26 -1.26 0.74
C GLN A 19 10.52 -2.62 0.09
N LEU A 20 10.57 -3.65 0.92
CA LEU A 20 10.66 -5.04 0.49
C LEU A 20 9.31 -5.72 0.71
N SER A 21 8.85 -6.50 -0.27
CA SER A 21 7.66 -7.34 -0.09
C SER A 21 7.88 -8.38 1.01
N GLU A 22 6.82 -8.85 1.66
CA GLU A 22 6.90 -9.90 2.70
C GLU A 22 7.55 -11.20 2.19
N SER A 23 7.38 -11.52 0.91
CA SER A 23 8.07 -12.66 0.26
C SER A 23 9.59 -12.45 0.11
N GLY A 24 10.06 -11.20 0.22
CA GLY A 24 11.46 -10.84 0.01
C GLY A 24 11.92 -10.86 -1.45
N GLU A 25 11.02 -10.97 -2.42
CA GLU A 25 11.35 -11.11 -3.84
C GLU A 25 11.26 -9.80 -4.63
N ILE A 26 10.39 -8.89 -4.20
CA ILE A 26 10.13 -7.64 -4.90
C ILE A 26 10.48 -6.46 -4.00
N ILE A 27 11.21 -5.52 -4.57
CA ILE A 27 11.58 -4.26 -3.94
C ILE A 27 10.80 -3.14 -4.65
N SER A 28 10.12 -2.29 -3.91
CA SER A 28 9.62 -1.01 -4.43
C SER A 28 10.60 0.10 -4.12
N ILE A 29 10.84 0.96 -5.10
CA ILE A 29 11.71 2.12 -4.99
C ILE A 29 10.92 3.35 -5.42
N LEU A 30 10.77 4.28 -4.52
CA LEU A 30 10.12 5.57 -4.76
C LEU A 30 11.16 6.67 -4.71
N ASN A 31 11.33 7.41 -5.80
CA ASN A 31 12.30 8.49 -5.88
C ASN A 31 11.69 9.86 -5.56
N THR A 32 12.53 10.90 -5.45
CA THR A 32 12.11 12.27 -5.17
C THR A 32 11.30 12.94 -6.28
N GLN A 33 11.31 12.37 -7.50
CA GLN A 33 10.48 12.81 -8.61
C GLN A 33 9.10 12.13 -8.65
N ASN A 34 8.74 11.37 -7.61
CA ASN A 34 7.51 10.59 -7.52
C ASN A 34 7.41 9.41 -8.50
N TYR A 35 8.56 8.93 -9.00
CA TYR A 35 8.58 7.72 -9.80
C TYR A 35 8.64 6.48 -8.90
N LEU A 36 7.72 5.55 -9.12
CA LEU A 36 7.64 4.29 -8.40
C LEU A 36 8.07 3.14 -9.32
N TYR A 37 9.15 2.48 -8.92
CA TYR A 37 9.69 1.32 -9.60
C TYR A 37 9.46 0.06 -8.79
N LEU A 38 9.30 -1.05 -9.49
CA LEU A 38 9.39 -2.40 -8.92
C LEU A 38 10.63 -3.08 -9.47
N LEU A 39 11.42 -3.65 -8.58
CA LEU A 39 12.60 -4.42 -8.89
C LEU A 39 12.37 -5.86 -8.41
N ASN A 40 12.50 -6.83 -9.32
CA ASN A 40 12.53 -8.23 -8.96
C ASN A 40 13.97 -8.62 -8.60
N LYS A 41 14.17 -9.06 -7.37
CA LYS A 41 15.50 -9.44 -6.84
C LYS A 41 16.17 -10.57 -7.63
N ASN A 42 15.37 -11.47 -8.20
CA ASN A 42 15.86 -12.67 -8.87
C ASN A 42 16.20 -12.44 -10.36
N SER A 43 15.60 -11.45 -11.02
CA SER A 43 15.82 -11.18 -12.45
C SER A 43 16.59 -9.89 -12.71
N ALA A 44 16.84 -9.07 -11.69
CA ALA A 44 17.35 -7.71 -11.80
C ALA A 44 16.55 -6.78 -12.75
N ASP A 45 15.37 -7.24 -13.19
CA ASP A 45 14.49 -6.43 -14.01
C ASP A 45 13.85 -5.34 -13.15
N ASN A 46 13.87 -4.12 -13.65
CA ASN A 46 13.13 -3.02 -13.05
C ASN A 46 11.96 -2.60 -13.94
N LYS A 47 10.86 -2.26 -13.33
CA LYS A 47 9.67 -1.78 -14.02
C LYS A 47 9.17 -0.49 -13.38
N LEU A 48 9.08 0.58 -14.17
CA LEU A 48 8.40 1.80 -13.78
C LEU A 48 6.89 1.56 -13.81
N ILE A 49 6.21 1.68 -12.67
CA ILE A 49 4.75 1.48 -12.56
C ILE A 49 3.96 2.77 -12.39
N SER A 50 4.60 3.84 -11.91
CA SER A 50 3.99 5.16 -11.79
C SER A 50 5.02 6.27 -11.93
N LYS A 51 4.61 7.43 -12.46
CA LYS A 51 5.40 8.67 -12.55
C LYS A 51 4.91 9.76 -11.59
N ASN A 52 3.93 9.47 -10.78
CA ASN A 52 3.30 10.44 -9.87
C ASN A 52 2.91 9.81 -8.52
N ALA A 53 3.59 8.74 -8.08
CA ALA A 53 3.31 8.09 -6.80
C ALA A 53 3.83 8.93 -5.63
N VAL A 54 3.02 9.05 -4.59
CA VAL A 54 3.36 9.76 -3.35
C VAL A 54 3.84 8.79 -2.28
N VAL A 55 3.19 7.65 -2.15
CA VAL A 55 3.49 6.62 -1.16
C VAL A 55 3.05 5.26 -1.70
N ALA A 56 3.68 4.18 -1.27
CA ALA A 56 3.33 2.83 -1.69
C ALA A 56 3.44 1.85 -0.52
N TYR A 57 2.64 0.77 -0.55
CA TYR A 57 2.60 -0.27 0.48
C TYR A 57 2.34 -1.64 -0.13
N PHE A 58 3.20 -2.62 0.13
CA PHE A 58 2.94 -4.00 -0.26
C PHE A 58 1.82 -4.62 0.55
N SER A 59 1.01 -5.46 -0.10
CA SER A 59 0.06 -6.31 0.63
C SER A 59 0.81 -7.40 1.41
N PRO A 60 0.27 -7.87 2.55
CA PRO A 60 0.87 -8.93 3.36
C PRO A 60 1.13 -10.24 2.59
N ASP A 61 0.30 -10.57 1.60
CA ASP A 61 0.48 -11.76 0.76
C ASP A 61 1.49 -11.56 -0.39
N SER A 62 2.10 -10.38 -0.50
CA SER A 62 3.05 -9.99 -1.56
C SER A 62 2.49 -10.08 -2.98
N LYS A 63 1.18 -10.10 -3.17
CA LYS A 63 0.54 -10.20 -4.49
C LYS A 63 0.07 -8.87 -5.05
N LYS A 64 0.06 -7.83 -4.24
CA LYS A 64 -0.39 -6.48 -4.62
C LYS A 64 0.52 -5.42 -4.03
N ILE A 65 0.52 -4.25 -4.66
CA ILE A 65 1.02 -3.01 -4.07
C ILE A 65 -0.06 -1.94 -4.20
N ALA A 66 -0.37 -1.28 -3.10
CA ALA A 66 -1.23 -0.09 -3.10
C ALA A 66 -0.35 1.14 -3.15
N PHE A 67 -0.67 2.11 -3.98
CA PHE A 67 0.02 3.40 -3.97
C PHE A 67 -0.96 4.55 -4.21
N LEU A 68 -0.72 5.65 -3.52
CA LEU A 68 -1.41 6.92 -3.72
C LEU A 68 -0.63 7.74 -4.74
N ASN A 69 -1.31 8.35 -5.69
CA ASN A 69 -0.70 9.26 -6.66
C ASN A 69 -1.01 10.74 -6.33
N THR A 70 -0.35 11.66 -7.04
CA THR A 70 -0.57 13.11 -6.87
C THR A 70 -1.97 13.58 -7.28
N ASP A 71 -2.72 12.76 -8.00
CA ASP A 71 -4.09 13.05 -8.42
C ASP A 71 -5.13 12.56 -7.41
N GLN A 72 -4.68 12.17 -6.20
CA GLN A 72 -5.50 11.62 -5.11
C GLN A 72 -6.18 10.30 -5.50
N GLU A 73 -5.58 9.54 -6.39
CA GLU A 73 -6.04 8.21 -6.72
C GLU A 73 -5.24 7.18 -5.96
N LEU A 74 -5.94 6.30 -5.25
CA LEU A 74 -5.39 5.10 -4.65
C LEU A 74 -5.46 3.97 -5.68
N ILE A 75 -4.31 3.46 -6.07
CA ILE A 75 -4.18 2.46 -7.10
C ILE A 75 -3.74 1.16 -6.47
N ILE A 76 -4.48 0.08 -6.73
CA ILE A 76 -4.10 -1.28 -6.35
C ILE A 76 -3.54 -1.96 -7.60
N TYR A 77 -2.26 -2.29 -7.54
CA TYR A 77 -1.52 -2.86 -8.64
C TYR A 77 -1.14 -4.32 -8.33
N PRO A 78 -1.52 -5.30 -9.16
CA PRO A 78 -1.16 -6.70 -8.95
C PRO A 78 0.32 -6.94 -9.23
N LEU A 79 0.98 -7.77 -8.42
CA LEU A 79 2.40 -8.10 -8.53
C LEU A 79 2.66 -9.45 -9.21
N SER A 80 1.64 -10.30 -9.32
CA SER A 80 1.79 -11.60 -9.96
C SER A 80 1.76 -11.48 -11.47
N PRO A 81 2.78 -11.99 -12.18
CA PRO A 81 2.76 -11.99 -13.65
C PRO A 81 1.78 -13.05 -14.13
N ASN A 82 0.68 -12.63 -14.71
CA ASN A 82 0.08 -13.46 -15.73
C ASN A 82 0.78 -13.12 -17.05
N PRO A 83 1.64 -13.98 -17.61
CA PRO A 83 2.43 -13.68 -18.81
C PRO A 83 1.57 -13.33 -20.04
N ASN A 84 0.26 -13.61 -19.98
CA ASN A 84 -0.70 -13.36 -21.05
C ASN A 84 -1.57 -12.11 -20.83
N ASN A 85 -1.42 -11.39 -19.71
CA ASN A 85 -2.25 -10.24 -19.39
C ASN A 85 -1.43 -8.97 -19.24
N ASP A 86 -1.88 -7.93 -19.92
CA ASP A 86 -1.38 -6.59 -19.70
C ASP A 86 -1.69 -6.15 -18.27
N TRP A 87 -0.65 -5.97 -17.46
CA TRP A 87 -0.73 -5.55 -16.06
C TRP A 87 -1.53 -4.26 -15.86
N GLN A 88 -1.55 -3.39 -16.88
CA GLN A 88 -2.27 -2.12 -16.80
C GLN A 88 -3.78 -2.30 -16.80
N SER A 89 -4.29 -3.38 -17.38
CA SER A 89 -5.72 -3.67 -17.44
C SER A 89 -6.30 -4.25 -16.15
N GLN A 90 -5.44 -4.66 -15.19
CA GLN A 90 -5.88 -5.31 -13.94
C GLN A 90 -5.75 -4.41 -12.71
N LYS A 91 -5.29 -3.18 -12.86
CA LYS A 91 -5.21 -2.25 -11.74
C LYS A 91 -6.60 -1.75 -11.35
N SER A 92 -6.89 -1.71 -10.06
CA SER A 92 -8.06 -1.01 -9.53
C SER A 92 -7.67 0.42 -9.18
N VAL A 93 -8.51 1.38 -9.53
CA VAL A 93 -8.30 2.80 -9.24
C VAL A 93 -9.47 3.29 -8.40
N PHE A 94 -9.17 3.83 -7.23
CA PHE A 94 -10.13 4.40 -6.29
C PHE A 94 -9.83 5.89 -6.16
N ARG A 95 -10.75 6.75 -6.58
CA ARG A 95 -10.61 8.18 -6.38
C ARG A 95 -10.99 8.53 -4.96
N LEU A 96 -10.07 9.08 -4.22
CA LEU A 96 -10.30 9.58 -2.88
C LEU A 96 -10.89 11.00 -2.97
N GLU A 97 -12.06 11.21 -2.35
CA GLU A 97 -12.83 12.47 -2.51
C GLU A 97 -12.32 13.65 -1.68
N THR A 98 -11.33 13.43 -0.82
CA THR A 98 -10.88 14.42 0.15
C THR A 98 -9.36 14.44 0.28
N ILE A 99 -8.88 15.45 1.02
CA ILE A 99 -7.51 15.68 1.51
C ILE A 99 -6.70 14.38 1.65
N ASP A 100 -5.41 14.44 1.43
CA ASP A 100 -4.50 13.32 1.57
C ASP A 100 -4.72 12.54 2.87
N PRO A 101 -4.84 11.22 2.82
CA PRO A 101 -4.97 10.41 4.01
C PRO A 101 -3.70 10.51 4.87
N GLU A 102 -3.87 10.58 6.18
CA GLU A 102 -2.75 10.61 7.13
C GLU A 102 -1.99 9.28 7.18
N GLN A 103 -2.72 8.17 6.94
CA GLN A 103 -2.16 6.83 6.99
C GLN A 103 -2.98 5.88 6.12
N ILE A 104 -2.27 4.98 5.43
CA ILE A 104 -2.85 3.84 4.72
C ILE A 104 -2.15 2.58 5.23
N SER A 105 -2.89 1.52 5.50
CA SER A 105 -2.33 0.23 5.86
C SER A 105 -3.18 -0.93 5.39
N TRP A 106 -2.54 -2.05 5.07
CA TRP A 106 -3.23 -3.27 4.68
C TRP A 106 -3.81 -4.02 5.90
N HIS A 107 -5.00 -4.59 5.71
CA HIS A 107 -5.48 -5.67 6.55
C HIS A 107 -4.69 -6.97 6.24
N LYS A 108 -4.50 -7.84 7.23
CA LYS A 108 -3.68 -9.07 7.12
C LYS A 108 -4.11 -10.05 6.01
N ASN A 109 -5.39 -10.04 5.60
CA ASN A 109 -5.87 -10.90 4.52
C ASN A 109 -5.59 -10.35 3.10
N SER A 110 -5.00 -9.16 2.99
CA SER A 110 -4.69 -8.52 1.70
C SER A 110 -5.91 -8.18 0.83
N GLU A 111 -7.11 -8.20 1.39
CA GLU A 111 -8.36 -7.88 0.68
C GLU A 111 -8.89 -6.50 1.04
N TYR A 112 -8.43 -5.93 2.15
CA TYR A 112 -8.87 -4.64 2.65
C TYR A 112 -7.70 -3.71 2.96
N LEU A 113 -7.98 -2.41 2.84
CA LEU A 113 -7.12 -1.31 3.28
C LEU A 113 -7.84 -0.48 4.33
N PHE A 114 -7.10 -0.11 5.36
CA PHE A 114 -7.48 0.94 6.28
C PHE A 114 -6.96 2.27 5.76
N ILE A 115 -7.83 3.27 5.68
CA ILE A 115 -7.49 4.62 5.23
C ILE A 115 -7.89 5.60 6.32
N LYS A 116 -6.91 6.24 6.94
CA LYS A 116 -7.11 7.22 8.01
C LYS A 116 -7.09 8.63 7.44
N TYR A 117 -8.15 9.36 7.68
CA TYR A 117 -8.24 10.81 7.54
C TYR A 117 -8.20 11.49 8.92
N PRO A 118 -8.12 12.82 9.02
CA PRO A 118 -7.98 13.49 10.32
C PRO A 118 -9.01 13.07 11.37
N SER A 119 -10.26 12.83 10.97
CA SER A 119 -11.34 12.46 11.91
C SER A 119 -11.90 11.05 11.71
N ASP A 120 -11.68 10.44 10.56
CA ASP A 120 -12.38 9.22 10.17
C ASP A 120 -11.42 8.11 9.77
N LEU A 121 -11.80 6.89 10.09
CA LEU A 121 -11.12 5.67 9.65
C LEU A 121 -12.05 4.89 8.73
N TYR A 122 -11.57 4.63 7.52
CA TYR A 122 -12.30 3.89 6.50
C TYR A 122 -11.70 2.51 6.31
N LEU A 123 -12.57 1.58 5.89
CA LEU A 123 -12.21 0.28 5.35
C LEU A 123 -12.56 0.26 3.87
N LEU A 124 -11.58 0.01 3.02
CA LEU A 124 -11.73 -0.14 1.58
C LEU A 124 -11.54 -1.61 1.18
N GLU A 125 -12.52 -2.20 0.53
CA GLU A 125 -12.36 -3.50 -0.13
C GLU A 125 -11.58 -3.31 -1.45
N THR A 126 -10.53 -4.11 -1.63
CA THR A 126 -9.61 -4.00 -2.79
C THR A 126 -9.97 -4.92 -3.95
N SER A 127 -11.13 -5.60 -3.90
CA SER A 127 -11.63 -6.41 -5.00
C SER A 127 -11.90 -5.54 -6.24
N ASN A 128 -11.70 -6.11 -7.43
CA ASN A 128 -11.91 -5.40 -8.70
C ASN A 128 -13.39 -5.32 -9.11
N LEU A 129 -14.30 -5.77 -8.26
CA LEU A 129 -15.73 -5.87 -8.59
C LEU A 129 -16.48 -4.63 -8.08
N PRO A 130 -17.12 -3.84 -8.96
CA PRO A 130 -18.06 -2.80 -8.53
C PRO A 130 -19.30 -3.44 -7.87
N PRO A 131 -19.92 -2.74 -6.88
CA PRO A 131 -19.57 -1.40 -6.42
C PRO A 131 -18.39 -1.35 -5.48
N ILE A 132 -17.65 -0.24 -5.50
CA ILE A 132 -16.57 0.02 -4.54
C ILE A 132 -17.17 0.04 -3.13
N ASN A 133 -16.67 -0.84 -2.28
CA ASN A 133 -17.10 -0.91 -0.88
C ASN A 133 -16.09 -0.14 -0.01
N LEU A 134 -16.40 1.15 0.21
CA LEU A 134 -15.69 2.04 1.12
C LEU A 134 -16.61 2.36 2.28
N GLN A 135 -16.27 1.94 3.49
CA GLN A 135 -17.08 2.12 4.68
C GLN A 135 -16.33 2.90 5.75
N ILE A 136 -17.01 3.83 6.43
CA ILE A 136 -16.51 4.41 7.67
C ILE A 136 -16.68 3.37 8.75
N ILE A 137 -15.57 2.95 9.37
CA ILE A 137 -15.61 2.02 10.50
C ILE A 137 -15.49 2.73 11.84
N ASP A 138 -14.97 3.95 11.85
CA ASP A 138 -14.91 4.78 13.04
C ASP A 138 -14.79 6.27 12.69
N SER A 139 -15.37 7.15 13.54
CA SER A 139 -15.29 8.60 13.44
C SER A 139 -14.86 9.24 14.76
N GLY A 140 -14.20 10.40 14.67
CA GLY A 140 -13.74 11.15 15.84
C GLY A 140 -12.55 10.51 16.53
N ASN A 141 -11.73 9.72 15.80
CA ASN A 141 -10.49 9.16 16.33
C ASN A 141 -9.29 10.06 16.03
N ASP A 142 -8.39 10.19 17.01
CA ASP A 142 -7.15 10.95 16.86
C ASP A 142 -6.08 10.13 16.15
N LYS A 143 -5.96 8.84 16.50
CA LYS A 143 -5.00 7.89 15.94
C LYS A 143 -5.55 6.47 15.94
N TYR A 144 -5.00 5.64 15.06
CA TYR A 144 -5.23 4.20 15.10
C TYR A 144 -3.95 3.39 14.95
N SER A 145 -4.00 2.14 15.38
CA SER A 145 -3.00 1.12 15.11
C SER A 145 -3.69 -0.21 14.85
N TYR A 146 -3.29 -0.91 13.79
CA TYR A 146 -3.81 -2.24 13.49
C TYR A 146 -2.83 -3.31 13.95
N SER A 147 -3.33 -4.28 14.70
CA SER A 147 -2.61 -5.49 15.10
C SER A 147 -3.06 -6.66 14.22
N ALA A 148 -2.19 -7.08 13.30
CA ALA A 148 -2.46 -8.23 12.43
C ALA A 148 -2.55 -9.55 13.23
N GLN A 149 -1.76 -9.67 14.31
CA GLN A 149 -1.76 -10.85 15.18
C GLN A 149 -3.10 -11.03 15.90
N GLU A 150 -3.67 -9.95 16.42
CA GLU A 150 -4.92 -9.97 17.18
C GLU A 150 -6.15 -9.75 16.30
N ASN A 151 -5.98 -9.45 15.01
CA ASN A 151 -7.03 -9.01 14.10
C ASN A 151 -7.87 -7.88 14.68
N SER A 152 -7.22 -6.86 15.21
CA SER A 152 -7.86 -5.80 15.98
C SER A 152 -7.29 -4.44 15.62
N ILE A 153 -8.14 -3.41 15.70
CA ILE A 153 -7.74 -2.00 15.63
C ILE A 153 -7.80 -1.41 17.04
N TYR A 154 -6.76 -0.70 17.40
CA TYR A 154 -6.73 0.17 18.57
C TYR A 154 -6.94 1.60 18.13
N LEU A 155 -7.91 2.28 18.75
CA LEU A 155 -8.30 3.65 18.45
C LEU A 155 -8.04 4.54 19.66
N LEU A 156 -7.39 5.66 19.45
CA LEU A 156 -7.29 6.73 20.46
C LEU A 156 -8.35 7.78 20.15
N LYS A 157 -9.24 8.07 21.12
CA LYS A 157 -10.27 9.10 21.04
C LYS A 157 -10.32 9.87 22.35
N ASN A 158 -10.13 11.17 22.32
CA ASN A 158 -10.24 12.01 23.53
C ASN A 158 -9.45 11.42 24.71
N GLN A 159 -8.23 10.97 24.48
CA GLN A 159 -7.33 10.35 25.46
C GLN A 159 -7.79 8.96 25.99
N ASN A 160 -8.84 8.38 25.43
CA ASN A 160 -9.28 7.02 25.76
C ASN A 160 -8.88 6.04 24.64
N LEU A 161 -8.47 4.83 25.07
CA LEU A 161 -8.11 3.74 24.16
C LEU A 161 -9.28 2.78 23.99
N TYR A 162 -9.65 2.53 22.74
CA TYR A 162 -10.70 1.57 22.35
C TYR A 162 -10.07 0.45 21.53
N LYS A 163 -10.67 -0.74 21.58
CA LYS A 163 -10.31 -1.89 20.76
C LYS A 163 -11.53 -2.33 19.94
N LEU A 164 -11.36 -2.38 18.61
CA LEU A 164 -12.30 -3.01 17.69
C LEU A 164 -11.71 -4.35 17.24
N ILE A 165 -12.52 -5.41 17.31
CA ILE A 165 -12.12 -6.77 16.93
C ILE A 165 -12.83 -7.12 15.63
N PHE A 166 -12.08 -7.66 14.66
CA PHE A 166 -12.64 -8.23 13.43
C PHE A 166 -12.77 -9.73 13.60
N ASP A 167 -13.97 -10.23 13.41
CA ASP A 167 -14.28 -11.66 13.45
C ASP A 167 -13.86 -12.39 12.17
#